data_3015e966ffa6835143adef5607376faf
#
_entry.id   3015e966ffa6835143adef5607376faf
#
_cell.length_a   1.000
_cell.length_b   1.000
_cell.length_c   1.000
_cell.angle_alpha   90.00
_cell.angle_beta   90.00
_cell.angle_gamma   90.00
#
_symmetry.space_group_name_H-M   'P 1'
#
loop_
_entity.id
_entity.type
_entity.pdbx_description
1 polymer ?
#
loop_
_entity_poly.entity_id
_entity_poly.type
_entity_poly.pdbx_seq_one_letter_code
_entity_poly.pdbx_strand_id
1 'polypeptide(L)' 'MKVGDKVRAQFMTVPEEFPGKARGEKLYPIRAGVVTYIHPQKRYVTVAIMVDGKEIKESFRPEEVLA' A
#
# COMPACT_ATOMS: atom_id res chain seq x y z
N MET A 1 -1.57 -16.32 -0.26
CA MET A 1 -2.21 -14.99 -0.22
C MET A 1 -3.57 -15.07 -0.87
N LYS A 2 -4.57 -14.49 -0.25
CA LYS A 2 -5.95 -14.51 -0.74
C LYS A 2 -6.55 -13.12 -0.64
N VAL A 3 -7.58 -12.85 -1.42
CA VAL A 3 -8.41 -11.66 -1.25
C VAL A 3 -8.97 -11.68 0.18
N GLY A 4 -8.86 -10.53 0.87
CA GLY A 4 -9.25 -10.41 2.27
C GLY A 4 -8.11 -10.57 3.27
N ASP A 5 -6.95 -11.05 2.84
CA ASP A 5 -5.80 -11.17 3.73
C ASP A 5 -5.26 -9.80 4.11
N LYS A 6 -4.80 -9.68 5.35
CA LYS A 6 -4.11 -8.48 5.82
C LYS A 6 -2.65 -8.61 5.46
N VAL A 7 -2.13 -7.58 4.79
CA VAL A 7 -0.74 -7.55 4.33
C VAL A 7 -0.16 -6.16 4.56
N ARG A 8 1.13 -6.02 4.31
CA ARG A 8 1.82 -4.73 4.38
C ARG A 8 2.50 -4.48 3.05
N ALA A 9 2.51 -3.23 2.63
CA ALA A 9 3.20 -2.83 1.42
C ALA A 9 3.56 -1.35 1.49
N GLN A 10 4.57 -0.96 0.73
CA GLN A 10 5.00 0.43 0.67
C GLN A 10 4.16 1.16 -0.36
N PHE A 11 3.21 1.96 0.11
CA PHE A 11 2.32 2.73 -0.76
C PHE A 11 3.03 3.98 -1.28
N MET A 12 3.17 4.07 -2.59
CA MET A 12 3.84 5.19 -3.24
C MET A 12 2.89 6.32 -3.61
N THR A 13 1.58 6.09 -3.46
CA THR A 13 0.57 7.11 -3.73
C THR A 13 0.16 7.90 -2.49
N VAL A 14 0.63 7.49 -1.32
CA VAL A 14 0.27 8.11 -0.05
C VAL A 14 1.53 8.43 0.74
N PRO A 15 2.22 9.50 0.37
CA PRO A 15 3.42 9.90 1.12
C PRO A 15 3.06 10.46 2.48
N GLU A 16 3.98 10.34 3.41
CA GLU A 16 3.90 10.97 4.71
C GLU A 16 4.85 12.15 4.74
N GLU A 17 4.32 13.33 5.09
CA GLU A 17 5.12 14.52 5.26
C GLU A 17 5.43 14.70 6.74
N PHE A 18 6.70 14.96 7.04
CA PHE A 18 7.13 15.25 8.40
C PHE A 18 7.21 16.75 8.61
N PRO A 19 6.38 17.32 9.51
CA PRO A 19 6.49 18.72 9.87
C PRO A 19 7.90 19.00 10.43
N GLY A 20 8.51 20.07 10.00
CA GLY A 20 9.83 20.46 10.49
C GLY A 20 11.00 19.87 9.74
N LYS A 21 10.78 18.95 8.84
CA LYS A 21 11.82 18.54 7.92
C LYS A 21 11.92 19.53 6.77
N ALA A 22 13.12 19.80 6.36
CA ALA A 22 13.39 20.79 5.32
C ALA A 22 12.70 20.39 4.01
N ARG A 23 11.84 21.27 3.52
CA ARG A 23 11.42 21.31 2.12
C ARG A 23 10.55 20.15 1.63
N GLY A 24 9.58 19.74 2.42
CA GLY A 24 8.59 18.82 1.90
C GLY A 24 9.16 17.46 1.51
N GLU A 25 10.15 17.00 2.23
CA GLU A 25 10.62 15.63 2.08
C GLU A 25 9.46 14.69 2.33
N LYS A 26 9.16 13.86 1.35
CA LYS A 26 8.09 12.89 1.45
C LYS A 26 8.69 11.53 1.70
N LEU A 27 8.15 10.84 2.70
CA LEU A 27 8.47 9.45 2.95
C LEU A 27 7.31 8.59 2.50
N TYR A 28 7.61 7.38 2.07
CA TYR A 28 6.60 6.42 1.66
C TYR A 28 6.66 5.24 2.61
N PRO A 29 5.90 5.32 3.73
CA PRO A 29 5.96 4.27 4.75
C PRO A 29 5.27 3.00 4.28
N ILE A 30 5.68 1.88 4.89
CA ILE A 30 4.98 0.63 4.73
C ILE A 30 3.67 0.74 5.52
N ARG A 31 2.55 0.43 4.88
CA ARG A 31 1.24 0.50 5.49
C ARG A 31 0.57 -0.86 5.49
N ALA A 32 -0.23 -1.12 6.52
CA ALA A 32 -1.06 -2.31 6.58
C ALA A 32 -2.32 -2.09 5.74
N GLY A 33 -2.69 -3.09 4.97
CA GLY A 33 -3.88 -3.02 4.14
C GLY A 33 -4.48 -4.40 3.94
N VAL A 34 -5.49 -4.46 3.07
CA VAL A 34 -6.22 -5.69 2.78
C VAL A 34 -6.14 -5.97 1.29
N VAL A 35 -5.85 -7.22 0.95
CA VAL A 35 -5.81 -7.65 -0.45
C VAL A 35 -7.24 -7.62 -1.01
N THR A 36 -7.45 -6.87 -2.09
CA THR A 36 -8.75 -6.75 -2.74
C THR A 36 -8.81 -7.46 -4.08
N TYR A 37 -7.67 -7.72 -4.69
CA TYR A 37 -7.61 -8.39 -5.98
C TYR A 37 -6.24 -9.06 -6.17
N ILE A 38 -6.26 -10.23 -6.76
CA ILE A 38 -5.05 -10.96 -7.14
C ILE A 38 -5.17 -11.30 -8.62
N HIS A 39 -4.19 -10.87 -9.41
CA HIS A 39 -4.19 -11.18 -10.84
C HIS A 39 -4.16 -12.71 -11.03
N PRO A 40 -4.96 -13.26 -11.97
CA PRO A 40 -5.02 -14.71 -12.17
C PRO A 40 -3.67 -15.36 -12.47
N GLN A 41 -2.78 -14.64 -13.14
CA GLN A 41 -1.42 -15.11 -13.43
C GLN A 41 -0.40 -14.63 -12.39
N LYS A 42 -0.88 -14.07 -11.28
CA LYS A 42 -0.05 -13.58 -10.17
C LYS A 42 0.96 -12.52 -10.59
N ARG A 43 0.59 -11.68 -11.54
CA ARG A 43 1.45 -10.59 -12.00
C ARG A 43 1.45 -9.42 -11.04
N TYR A 44 0.33 -9.20 -10.37
CA TYR A 44 0.22 -8.14 -9.37
C TYR A 44 -0.89 -8.45 -8.36
N VAL A 45 -0.85 -7.74 -7.26
CA VAL A 45 -1.83 -7.83 -6.19
C VAL A 45 -2.27 -6.42 -5.87
N THR A 46 -3.58 -6.20 -5.74
CA THR A 46 -4.11 -4.89 -5.34
C THR A 46 -4.42 -4.90 -3.86
N VAL A 47 -3.91 -3.91 -3.16
CA VAL A 47 -4.08 -3.75 -1.71
C VAL A 47 -4.78 -2.44 -1.44
N ALA A 48 -5.79 -2.47 -0.57
CA ALA A 48 -6.54 -1.29 -0.17
C ALA A 48 -6.19 -0.87 1.25
N ILE A 49 -6.10 0.43 1.46
CA ILE A 49 -5.93 1.01 2.80
C ILE A 49 -6.96 2.11 2.99
N MET A 50 -7.21 2.47 4.23
CA MET A 50 -8.05 3.62 4.57
C MET A 50 -7.16 4.74 5.08
N VAL A 51 -7.24 5.89 4.43
CA VAL A 51 -6.50 7.09 4.84
C VAL A 51 -7.49 8.24 4.92
N ASP A 52 -7.62 8.82 6.10
CA ASP A 52 -8.54 9.94 6.34
C ASP A 52 -9.96 9.67 5.87
N GLY A 53 -10.44 8.45 6.09
CA GLY A 53 -11.78 8.05 5.72
C GLY A 53 -11.96 7.72 4.23
N LYS A 54 -10.90 7.73 3.45
CA LYS A 54 -10.94 7.39 2.03
C LYS A 54 -10.23 6.08 1.78
N GLU A 55 -10.82 5.24 0.93
CA GLU A 55 -10.18 4.03 0.49
C GLU A 55 -9.20 4.32 -0.64
N ILE A 56 -7.96 3.88 -0.46
CA ILE A 56 -6.92 4.02 -1.47
C ILE A 56 -6.44 2.63 -1.85
N LYS A 57 -6.41 2.34 -3.14
CA LYS A 57 -5.94 1.06 -3.67
C LYS A 57 -4.69 1.28 -4.50
N GLU A 58 -3.75 0.38 -4.34
CA GLU A 58 -2.54 0.39 -5.14
C GLU A 58 -2.16 -1.05 -5.48
N SER A 59 -1.63 -1.24 -6.68
CA SER A 59 -1.19 -2.56 -7.14
C SER A 59 0.31 -2.71 -6.93
N PHE A 60 0.71 -3.89 -6.51
CA PHE A 60 2.10 -4.23 -6.20
C PHE A 60 2.48 -5.53 -6.86
N ARG A 61 3.76 -5.73 -7.11
CA ARG A 61 4.26 -7.05 -7.47
C ARG A 61 4.11 -7.97 -6.26
N PRO A 62 3.87 -9.27 -6.46
CA PRO A 62 3.71 -10.18 -5.32
C PRO A 62 4.87 -10.14 -4.32
N GLU A 63 6.10 -9.97 -4.81
CA GLU A 63 7.27 -9.90 -3.96
C GLU A 63 7.37 -8.61 -3.14
N GLU A 64 6.60 -7.59 -3.49
CA GLU A 64 6.57 -6.33 -2.76
C GLU A 64 5.57 -6.34 -1.60
N VAL A 65 4.73 -7.36 -1.54
CA VAL A 65 3.70 -7.47 -0.50
C VAL A 65 4.23 -8.33 0.65
N LEU A 66 4.16 -7.78 1.85
CA LEU A 66 4.65 -8.43 3.06
C LEU A 66 3.48 -9.01 3.86
N ALA A 67 3.66 -10.23 4.32
CA ALA A 67 2.63 -10.87 5.14
C ALA A 67 2.55 -10.27 6.54
#